data_59c90e25f839851abaaf14fb60bc5c45
#
_entry.id   59c90e25f839851abaaf14fb60bc5c45
#
_cell.length_a   1.000
_cell.length_b   1.000
_cell.length_c   1.000
_cell.angle_alpha   90.00
_cell.angle_beta   90.00
_cell.angle_gamma   90.00
#
_symmetry.space_group_name_H-M   'P 1'
#
loop_
_entity.id
_entity.type
_entity.pdbx_description
1 polymer ?
#
loop_
_entity_poly.entity_id
_entity_poly.type
_entity_poly.pdbx_seq_one_letter_code
_entity_poly.pdbx_strand_id
1 'polypeptide(L)'
;MPVNATCHPQSGHVYGVGRNMLDKLDDDQYAHRRKINPHYPFHDEGEWELGKFLVENLTQTQMTKFLKLKWFDCPNRARPSFTTKDCLLDWVDSLPSFTPWKVSKLEFKGYKTVHPVELVWRDALEVVKQLFSDPTFANHMTFRPHVAMAKNQREYGDYMSADMAWKIQDYLPFGATQVPIILGSDKTPVTRLAGGVEMHPIFVTIGNIDSEVRSKATLRAWRCVAYMPVVKFRVHPDYQSILQARLWHKCMDLVFANLKVAAKDGCFMPDPSRYIRHVFTPLVAHVCDLPEATMIAAVSKNSSPLTMATRQEHG
;
A
#
# COMPACT_ATOMS: atom_id res chain seq x y z
N MET A 1 20.64 12.53 5.57
CA MET A 1 21.44 11.69 6.49
C MET A 1 22.12 12.57 7.52
N PRO A 2 22.29 12.12 8.78
CA PRO A 2 23.07 12.83 9.80
C PRO A 2 24.52 13.07 9.34
N VAL A 3 25.11 14.17 9.75
CA VAL A 3 26.47 14.59 9.32
C VAL A 3 27.55 13.57 9.70
N ASN A 4 27.32 12.75 10.74
CA ASN A 4 28.25 11.73 11.25
C ASN A 4 27.72 10.30 11.08
N ALA A 5 27.17 9.96 9.91
CA ALA A 5 26.65 8.64 9.65
C ALA A 5 27.66 7.80 8.85
N THR A 6 27.96 6.58 9.32
CA THR A 6 28.73 5.57 8.60
C THR A 6 27.76 4.60 7.94
N CYS A 7 27.73 4.57 6.60
CA CYS A 7 26.90 3.65 5.85
C CYS A 7 27.48 2.25 5.79
N HIS A 8 26.61 1.25 5.69
CA HIS A 8 27.02 -0.13 5.47
C HIS A 8 27.83 -0.28 4.18
N PRO A 9 29.04 -0.85 4.21
CA PRO A 9 29.98 -0.83 3.09
C PRO A 9 29.50 -1.64 1.86
N GLN A 10 28.69 -2.66 2.09
CA GLN A 10 28.21 -3.57 1.05
C GLN A 10 26.82 -3.21 0.51
N SER A 11 26.32 -1.98 0.73
CA SER A 11 24.96 -1.61 0.41
C SER A 11 24.86 -0.54 -0.67
N GLY A 12 23.72 -0.52 -1.38
CA GLY A 12 23.27 0.61 -2.17
C GLY A 12 24.01 0.84 -3.50
N HIS A 13 24.54 -0.23 -4.13
CA HIS A 13 25.13 -0.14 -5.47
C HIS A 13 24.08 0.23 -6.53
N VAL A 14 24.51 0.96 -7.54
CA VAL A 14 23.70 1.34 -8.70
C VAL A 14 24.10 0.49 -9.90
N TYR A 15 23.13 -0.19 -10.50
CA TYR A 15 23.33 -1.12 -11.61
C TYR A 15 22.99 -0.54 -12.98
N GLY A 16 22.49 0.70 -13.03
CA GLY A 16 22.13 1.37 -14.26
C GLY A 16 21.06 2.44 -14.05
N VAL A 17 20.42 2.85 -15.15
CA VAL A 17 19.32 3.84 -15.16
C VAL A 17 18.08 3.19 -15.73
N GLY A 18 16.93 3.44 -15.09
CA GLY A 18 15.62 2.92 -15.48
C GLY A 18 14.54 3.97 -15.36
N ARG A 19 13.32 3.61 -15.72
CA ARG A 19 12.15 4.50 -15.68
C ARG A 19 11.52 4.47 -14.29
N ASN A 20 11.35 5.63 -13.67
CA ASN A 20 10.65 5.76 -12.40
C ASN A 20 9.12 5.67 -12.57
N MET A 21 8.37 5.88 -11.51
CA MET A 21 6.91 5.78 -11.53
C MET A 21 6.27 6.79 -12.51
N LEU A 22 6.72 8.05 -12.52
CA LEU A 22 6.15 9.06 -13.43
C LEU A 22 6.43 8.74 -14.89
N ASP A 23 7.63 8.28 -15.22
CA ASP A 23 7.97 7.90 -16.60
C ASP A 23 7.05 6.79 -17.13
N LYS A 24 6.53 5.92 -16.25
CA LYS A 24 5.60 4.84 -16.60
C LYS A 24 4.16 5.31 -16.77
N LEU A 25 3.78 6.44 -16.19
CA LEU A 25 2.45 7.01 -16.38
C LEU A 25 2.21 7.47 -17.82
N ASP A 26 3.29 7.72 -18.58
CA ASP A 26 3.23 8.08 -19.98
C ASP A 26 3.12 6.89 -20.96
N ASP A 27 2.96 5.66 -20.45
CA ASP A 27 2.87 4.45 -21.28
C ASP A 27 1.45 4.09 -21.71
N ASP A 28 0.43 4.82 -21.23
CA ASP A 28 -0.94 4.52 -21.60
C ASP A 28 -1.34 5.04 -23.01
N GLN A 29 -2.47 4.56 -23.51
CA GLN A 29 -2.99 4.92 -24.83
C GLN A 29 -3.27 6.42 -25.03
N TYR A 30 -3.40 7.18 -23.96
CA TYR A 30 -3.72 8.60 -23.96
C TYR A 30 -2.51 9.51 -23.68
N ALA A 31 -1.32 8.96 -23.51
CA ALA A 31 -0.10 9.70 -23.23
C ALA A 31 0.15 10.82 -24.27
N HIS A 32 -0.11 10.55 -25.56
CA HIS A 32 0.05 11.54 -26.62
C HIS A 32 -0.90 12.74 -26.46
N ARG A 33 -2.11 12.55 -25.93
CA ARG A 33 -3.10 13.62 -25.68
C ARG A 33 -2.72 14.44 -24.48
N ARG A 34 -2.15 13.83 -23.44
CA ARG A 34 -1.66 14.54 -22.25
C ARG A 34 -0.42 15.39 -22.52
N LYS A 35 0.36 15.08 -23.55
CA LYS A 35 1.44 15.99 -23.99
C LYS A 35 0.90 17.32 -24.54
N ILE A 36 -0.33 17.34 -25.06
CA ILE A 36 -1.00 18.54 -25.57
C ILE A 36 -1.79 19.23 -24.46
N ASN A 37 -2.58 18.46 -23.72
CA ASN A 37 -3.37 18.89 -22.58
C ASN A 37 -3.04 18.00 -21.37
N PRO A 38 -2.26 18.45 -20.36
CA PRO A 38 -1.89 17.65 -19.19
C PRO A 38 -3.08 17.13 -18.39
N HIS A 39 -4.22 17.80 -18.48
CA HIS A 39 -5.44 17.47 -17.75
C HIS A 39 -6.38 16.52 -18.52
N TYR A 40 -5.98 16.09 -19.73
CA TYR A 40 -6.81 15.15 -20.50
C TYR A 40 -7.22 13.92 -19.67
N PRO A 41 -8.49 13.48 -19.66
CA PRO A 41 -9.58 13.78 -20.60
C PRO A 41 -10.38 15.07 -20.31
N PHE A 42 -10.11 15.77 -19.21
CA PHE A 42 -10.72 17.06 -18.90
C PHE A 42 -10.26 18.14 -19.88
N HIS A 43 -11.08 19.15 -20.07
CA HIS A 43 -10.80 20.25 -20.99
C HIS A 43 -9.59 21.07 -20.54
N ASP A 44 -9.51 21.39 -19.25
CA ASP A 44 -8.48 22.17 -18.60
C ASP A 44 -8.32 21.83 -17.12
N GLU A 45 -7.43 22.55 -16.42
CA GLU A 45 -7.17 22.41 -15.00
C GLU A 45 -8.41 22.67 -14.14
N GLY A 46 -9.20 23.70 -14.47
CA GLY A 46 -10.40 24.06 -13.70
C GLY A 46 -11.47 22.97 -13.78
N GLU A 47 -11.64 22.36 -14.95
CA GLU A 47 -12.57 21.25 -15.11
C GLU A 47 -12.06 19.98 -14.38
N TRP A 48 -10.76 19.73 -14.40
CA TRP A 48 -10.14 18.66 -13.64
C TRP A 48 -10.33 18.85 -12.12
N GLU A 49 -10.10 20.07 -11.59
CA GLU A 49 -10.35 20.37 -10.18
C GLU A 49 -11.80 20.19 -9.79
N LEU A 50 -12.74 20.62 -10.64
CA LEU A 50 -14.18 20.41 -10.44
C LEU A 50 -14.49 18.91 -10.40
N GLY A 51 -14.02 18.14 -11.37
CA GLY A 51 -14.22 16.69 -11.42
C GLY A 51 -13.69 15.99 -10.19
N LYS A 52 -12.45 16.32 -9.78
CA LYS A 52 -11.82 15.84 -8.56
C LYS A 52 -12.65 16.16 -7.32
N PHE A 53 -13.09 17.41 -7.16
CA PHE A 53 -13.92 17.82 -6.03
C PHE A 53 -15.22 17.01 -5.96
N LEU A 54 -15.90 16.82 -7.10
CA LEU A 54 -17.15 16.08 -7.15
C LEU A 54 -16.97 14.60 -6.72
N VAL A 55 -15.91 13.96 -7.20
CA VAL A 55 -15.62 12.55 -6.89
C VAL A 55 -15.18 12.34 -5.44
N GLU A 56 -14.38 13.25 -4.89
CA GLU A 56 -13.86 13.14 -3.52
C GLU A 56 -14.90 13.49 -2.44
N ASN A 57 -15.87 14.36 -2.74
CA ASN A 57 -16.75 14.94 -1.72
C ASN A 57 -18.23 14.57 -1.86
N LEU A 58 -18.67 14.08 -3.02
CA LEU A 58 -20.09 13.80 -3.27
C LEU A 58 -20.33 12.32 -3.54
N THR A 59 -21.48 11.82 -3.06
CA THR A 59 -22.00 10.52 -3.49
C THR A 59 -22.46 10.56 -4.94
N GLN A 60 -22.52 9.42 -5.62
CA GLN A 60 -22.98 9.33 -7.02
C GLN A 60 -24.38 9.94 -7.21
N THR A 61 -25.27 9.80 -6.22
CA THR A 61 -26.60 10.42 -6.25
C THR A 61 -26.51 11.95 -6.18
N GLN A 62 -25.62 12.49 -5.35
CA GLN A 62 -25.40 13.93 -5.23
C GLN A 62 -24.75 14.49 -6.49
N MET A 63 -23.75 13.81 -7.07
CA MET A 63 -23.15 14.18 -8.37
C MET A 63 -24.22 14.28 -9.47
N THR A 64 -25.12 13.28 -9.54
CA THR A 64 -26.24 13.30 -10.51
C THR A 64 -27.17 14.50 -10.29
N LYS A 65 -27.47 14.84 -9.03
CA LYS A 65 -28.31 16.02 -8.71
C LYS A 65 -27.58 17.32 -9.05
N PHE A 66 -26.30 17.42 -8.76
CA PHE A 66 -25.48 18.59 -9.09
C PHE A 66 -25.45 18.86 -10.60
N LEU A 67 -25.16 17.86 -11.41
CA LEU A 67 -25.08 17.99 -12.87
C LEU A 67 -26.43 18.29 -13.54
N LYS A 68 -27.57 18.06 -12.83
CA LYS A 68 -28.93 18.39 -13.27
C LYS A 68 -29.42 19.75 -12.78
N LEU A 69 -28.58 20.56 -12.15
CA LEU A 69 -29.00 21.89 -11.71
C LEU A 69 -29.33 22.79 -12.91
N LYS A 70 -30.44 23.51 -12.84
CA LYS A 70 -30.86 24.50 -13.85
C LYS A 70 -29.79 25.60 -14.12
N TRP A 71 -28.83 25.74 -13.21
CA TRP A 71 -27.67 26.61 -13.38
C TRP A 71 -26.95 26.36 -14.70
N PHE A 72 -26.81 25.09 -15.08
CA PHE A 72 -26.12 24.67 -16.30
C PHE A 72 -26.97 24.80 -17.58
N ASP A 73 -28.27 25.09 -17.47
CA ASP A 73 -29.16 25.26 -18.61
C ASP A 73 -29.07 26.67 -19.23
N CYS A 74 -28.34 27.61 -18.61
CA CYS A 74 -28.22 28.97 -19.09
C CYS A 74 -27.18 29.05 -20.23
N PRO A 75 -27.51 29.54 -21.43
CA PRO A 75 -26.65 29.56 -22.61
C PRO A 75 -25.30 30.31 -22.41
N ASN A 76 -25.27 31.26 -21.48
CA ASN A 76 -24.10 32.13 -21.24
C ASN A 76 -23.22 31.65 -20.06
N ARG A 77 -23.45 30.44 -19.55
CA ARG A 77 -22.66 29.89 -18.44
C ARG A 77 -21.82 28.70 -18.91
N ALA A 78 -20.58 28.63 -18.42
CA ALA A 78 -19.72 27.49 -18.66
C ALA A 78 -20.34 26.20 -18.08
N ARG A 79 -20.44 25.18 -18.91
CA ARG A 79 -20.91 23.85 -18.53
C ARG A 79 -19.74 22.89 -18.58
N PRO A 80 -19.61 21.96 -17.60
CA PRO A 80 -18.59 20.91 -17.69
C PRO A 80 -18.79 20.07 -18.96
N SER A 81 -17.70 19.63 -19.57
CA SER A 81 -17.75 18.75 -20.75
C SER A 81 -18.34 17.38 -20.38
N PHE A 82 -18.15 16.92 -19.13
CA PHE A 82 -18.84 15.75 -18.60
C PHE A 82 -20.26 16.12 -18.18
N THR A 83 -21.24 15.60 -18.87
CA THR A 83 -22.67 15.94 -18.63
C THR A 83 -23.38 15.00 -17.67
N THR A 84 -22.79 13.84 -17.37
CA THR A 84 -23.35 12.82 -16.46
C THR A 84 -22.29 12.34 -15.47
N LYS A 85 -22.74 11.77 -14.34
CA LYS A 85 -21.84 11.15 -13.37
C LYS A 85 -21.06 9.97 -13.98
N ASP A 86 -21.70 9.21 -14.88
CA ASP A 86 -21.06 8.04 -15.49
C ASP A 86 -19.93 8.49 -16.41
N CYS A 87 -20.16 9.53 -17.23
CA CYS A 87 -19.11 10.16 -18.04
C CYS A 87 -17.93 10.66 -17.17
N LEU A 88 -18.20 11.33 -16.04
CA LEU A 88 -17.15 11.77 -15.13
C LEU A 88 -16.36 10.58 -14.55
N LEU A 89 -17.06 9.52 -14.12
CA LEU A 89 -16.41 8.33 -13.57
C LEU A 89 -15.58 7.59 -14.63
N ASP A 90 -16.09 7.46 -15.87
CA ASP A 90 -15.35 6.88 -16.99
C ASP A 90 -14.07 7.69 -17.30
N TRP A 91 -14.14 9.03 -17.18
CA TRP A 91 -12.97 9.86 -17.36
C TRP A 91 -11.94 9.67 -16.25
N VAL A 92 -12.39 9.57 -14.99
CA VAL A 92 -11.50 9.26 -13.86
C VAL A 92 -10.87 7.87 -14.02
N ASP A 93 -11.62 6.88 -14.48
CA ASP A 93 -11.13 5.54 -14.72
C ASP A 93 -10.14 5.47 -15.91
N SER A 94 -10.22 6.44 -16.84
CA SER A 94 -9.28 6.56 -17.97
C SER A 94 -7.96 7.27 -17.63
N LEU A 95 -7.85 7.86 -16.44
CA LEU A 95 -6.59 8.45 -15.98
C LEU A 95 -5.52 7.34 -15.79
N PRO A 96 -4.23 7.68 -15.92
CA PRO A 96 -3.16 6.73 -15.67
C PRO A 96 -3.34 6.08 -14.30
N SER A 97 -3.57 4.79 -14.32
CA SER A 97 -3.81 4.03 -13.10
C SER A 97 -2.56 3.29 -12.64
N PHE A 98 -2.43 3.11 -11.34
CA PHE A 98 -1.42 2.26 -10.72
C PHE A 98 -1.81 0.78 -10.84
N THR A 99 -1.16 -0.09 -10.06
CA THR A 99 -1.43 -1.53 -10.02
C THR A 99 -2.92 -1.82 -9.95
N PRO A 100 -3.51 -2.52 -10.92
CA PRO A 100 -4.95 -2.75 -10.99
C PRO A 100 -5.43 -3.63 -9.84
N TRP A 101 -6.65 -3.39 -9.39
CA TRP A 101 -7.35 -4.26 -8.47
C TRP A 101 -7.80 -5.55 -9.16
N LYS A 102 -7.67 -6.67 -8.47
CA LYS A 102 -8.12 -7.99 -8.86
C LYS A 102 -9.16 -8.49 -7.87
N VAL A 103 -10.10 -9.28 -8.34
CA VAL A 103 -11.07 -9.98 -7.50
C VAL A 103 -10.87 -11.48 -7.69
N SER A 104 -10.57 -12.17 -6.59
CA SER A 104 -10.44 -13.63 -6.57
C SER A 104 -11.58 -14.25 -5.77
N LYS A 105 -12.38 -15.08 -6.40
CA LYS A 105 -13.39 -15.92 -5.73
C LYS A 105 -12.69 -17.06 -5.02
N LEU A 106 -13.00 -17.25 -3.75
CA LEU A 106 -12.39 -18.27 -2.92
C LEU A 106 -13.40 -19.38 -2.63
N GLU A 107 -13.02 -20.60 -2.97
CA GLU A 107 -13.83 -21.79 -2.73
C GLU A 107 -13.20 -22.65 -1.62
N PHE A 108 -14.04 -23.24 -0.78
CA PHE A 108 -13.64 -24.05 0.35
C PHE A 108 -14.11 -25.49 0.18
N LYS A 109 -13.20 -26.44 0.14
CA LYS A 109 -13.54 -27.87 0.13
C LYS A 109 -13.97 -28.29 1.55
N GLY A 110 -15.19 -28.82 1.65
CA GLY A 110 -15.75 -29.35 2.90
C GLY A 110 -16.39 -28.34 3.85
N TYR A 111 -16.31 -27.03 3.57
CA TYR A 111 -16.90 -25.99 4.41
C TYR A 111 -17.77 -25.05 3.60
N LYS A 112 -19.01 -24.81 4.07
CA LYS A 112 -19.92 -23.85 3.44
C LYS A 112 -19.82 -22.50 4.15
N THR A 113 -19.87 -21.44 3.37
CA THR A 113 -19.96 -20.06 3.87
C THR A 113 -21.39 -19.53 3.74
N VAL A 114 -21.71 -18.50 4.52
CA VAL A 114 -23.03 -17.84 4.46
C VAL A 114 -23.19 -17.09 3.13
N HIS A 115 -22.14 -16.43 2.68
CA HIS A 115 -22.07 -15.68 1.43
C HIS A 115 -20.87 -16.15 0.61
N PRO A 116 -20.87 -15.94 -0.72
CA PRO A 116 -19.68 -16.09 -1.53
C PRO A 116 -18.51 -15.28 -0.97
N VAL A 117 -17.31 -15.81 -1.06
CA VAL A 117 -16.11 -15.18 -0.51
C VAL A 117 -15.26 -14.64 -1.64
N GLU A 118 -15.01 -13.35 -1.60
CA GLU A 118 -14.18 -12.65 -2.57
C GLU A 118 -13.04 -11.93 -1.87
N LEU A 119 -11.83 -12.07 -2.40
CA LEU A 119 -10.66 -11.31 -2.03
C LEU A 119 -10.44 -10.23 -3.07
N VAL A 120 -10.54 -8.98 -2.66
CA VAL A 120 -10.21 -7.82 -3.48
C VAL A 120 -8.76 -7.43 -3.17
N TRP A 121 -7.88 -7.51 -4.17
CA TRP A 121 -6.44 -7.35 -3.93
C TRP A 121 -5.69 -6.86 -5.16
N ARG A 122 -4.48 -6.42 -4.96
CA ARG A 122 -3.51 -6.12 -6.00
C ARG A 122 -2.14 -6.66 -5.61
N ASP A 123 -1.28 -6.88 -6.60
CA ASP A 123 0.04 -7.44 -6.39
C ASP A 123 0.89 -6.52 -5.49
N ALA A 124 1.26 -7.02 -4.31
CA ALA A 124 2.00 -6.23 -3.34
C ALA A 124 3.39 -5.83 -3.83
N LEU A 125 4.06 -6.67 -4.65
CA LEU A 125 5.35 -6.33 -5.24
C LEU A 125 5.24 -5.15 -6.20
N GLU A 126 4.22 -5.14 -7.06
CA GLU A 126 4.00 -4.03 -8.00
C GLU A 126 3.67 -2.72 -7.27
N VAL A 127 2.89 -2.79 -6.17
CA VAL A 127 2.64 -1.62 -5.32
C VAL A 127 3.92 -1.11 -4.64
N VAL A 128 4.77 -2.02 -4.16
CA VAL A 128 6.07 -1.67 -3.56
C VAL A 128 7.02 -1.07 -4.60
N LYS A 129 7.07 -1.60 -5.83
CA LYS A 129 7.86 -1.02 -6.94
C LYS A 129 7.44 0.42 -7.25
N GLN A 130 6.14 0.69 -7.27
CA GLN A 130 5.62 2.04 -7.47
C GLN A 130 6.02 2.97 -6.32
N LEU A 131 5.86 2.52 -5.08
CA LEU A 131 6.20 3.30 -3.90
C LEU A 131 7.71 3.59 -3.82
N PHE A 132 8.55 2.59 -4.16
CA PHE A 132 10.00 2.70 -4.18
C PHE A 132 10.51 3.61 -5.29
N SER A 133 9.81 3.73 -6.41
CA SER A 133 10.19 4.56 -7.56
C SER A 133 9.43 5.89 -7.65
N ASP A 134 8.67 6.26 -6.61
CA ASP A 134 7.86 7.49 -6.59
C ASP A 134 8.74 8.72 -6.36
N PRO A 135 8.85 9.65 -7.33
CA PRO A 135 9.67 10.85 -7.20
C PRO A 135 9.29 11.78 -6.06
N THR A 136 8.04 11.70 -5.56
CA THR A 136 7.58 12.44 -4.38
C THR A 136 8.48 12.22 -3.17
N PHE A 137 9.07 11.02 -3.07
CA PHE A 137 9.92 10.64 -1.94
C PHE A 137 11.43 10.76 -2.22
N ALA A 138 11.85 11.33 -3.35
CA ALA A 138 13.27 11.37 -3.76
C ALA A 138 14.22 11.94 -2.68
N ASN A 139 13.79 13.01 -2.02
CA ASN A 139 14.59 13.67 -0.96
C ASN A 139 14.34 13.11 0.44
N HIS A 140 13.48 12.10 0.56
CA HIS A 140 13.00 11.55 1.82
C HIS A 140 13.17 10.03 1.88
N MET A 141 14.12 9.49 1.10
CA MET A 141 14.45 8.07 1.10
C MET A 141 15.89 7.81 1.49
N THR A 142 16.07 6.80 2.33
CA THR A 142 17.37 6.26 2.70
C THR A 142 17.52 4.85 2.14
N PHE A 143 18.59 4.62 1.33
CA PHE A 143 18.83 3.36 0.62
C PHE A 143 19.89 2.46 1.28
N ARG A 144 20.62 3.00 2.25
CA ARG A 144 21.75 2.32 2.87
C ARG A 144 21.56 2.28 4.39
N PRO A 145 21.62 1.11 5.03
CA PRO A 145 21.72 1.04 6.46
C PRO A 145 22.93 1.84 6.95
N HIS A 146 22.79 2.53 8.06
CA HIS A 146 23.84 3.38 8.58
C HIS A 146 23.88 3.42 10.12
N VAL A 147 25.05 3.73 10.63
CA VAL A 147 25.30 3.99 12.04
C VAL A 147 25.42 5.50 12.20
N ALA A 148 24.51 6.11 12.94
CA ALA A 148 24.61 7.51 13.31
C ALA A 148 25.20 7.65 14.74
N MET A 149 26.14 8.56 14.91
CA MET A 149 26.77 8.83 16.20
C MET A 149 26.64 10.30 16.56
N ALA A 150 26.18 10.61 17.77
CA ALA A 150 26.19 11.94 18.33
C ALA A 150 26.90 11.91 19.69
N LYS A 151 27.88 12.79 19.92
CA LYS A 151 28.63 12.89 21.17
C LYS A 151 29.16 11.52 21.68
N ASN A 152 29.65 10.67 20.77
CA ASN A 152 30.10 9.29 21.01
C ASN A 152 29.00 8.32 21.49
N GLN A 153 27.74 8.66 21.34
CA GLN A 153 26.60 7.77 21.59
C GLN A 153 25.92 7.39 20.28
N ARG A 154 25.43 6.16 20.20
CA ARG A 154 24.64 5.68 19.08
C ARG A 154 23.30 6.40 19.06
N GLU A 155 22.93 6.98 17.91
CA GLU A 155 21.60 7.52 17.66
C GLU A 155 20.78 6.56 16.79
N TYR A 156 19.54 6.36 17.17
CA TYR A 156 18.54 5.62 16.42
C TYR A 156 17.48 6.60 15.93
N GLY A 157 17.30 6.67 14.62
CA GLY A 157 16.23 7.40 13.97
C GLY A 157 15.25 6.44 13.30
N ASP A 158 15.13 6.56 11.98
CA ASP A 158 14.31 5.64 11.19
C ASP A 158 14.93 4.23 11.08
N TYR A 159 14.14 3.29 10.51
CA TYR A 159 14.52 1.88 10.38
C TYR A 159 15.95 1.68 9.86
N MET A 160 16.38 2.47 8.86
CA MET A 160 17.72 2.32 8.26
C MET A 160 18.89 2.64 9.21
N SER A 161 18.64 3.27 10.35
CA SER A 161 19.61 3.47 11.43
C SER A 161 19.60 2.37 12.48
N ALA A 162 18.64 1.43 12.43
CA ALA A 162 18.51 0.35 13.39
C ALA A 162 19.56 -0.76 13.19
N ASP A 163 19.93 -1.45 14.27
CA ASP A 163 20.85 -2.58 14.22
C ASP A 163 20.29 -3.75 13.39
N MET A 164 18.96 -3.89 13.36
CA MET A 164 18.31 -4.90 12.53
C MET A 164 18.55 -4.65 11.04
N ALA A 165 18.48 -3.38 10.61
CA ALA A 165 18.77 -3.02 9.21
C ALA A 165 20.20 -3.37 8.83
N TRP A 166 21.17 -3.11 9.73
CA TRP A 166 22.57 -3.48 9.53
C TRP A 166 22.75 -5.00 9.42
N LYS A 167 22.19 -5.75 10.39
CA LYS A 167 22.26 -7.22 10.41
C LYS A 167 21.62 -7.86 9.18
N ILE A 168 20.45 -7.38 8.73
CA ILE A 168 19.84 -7.89 7.50
C ILE A 168 20.77 -7.64 6.31
N GLN A 169 21.40 -6.46 6.23
CA GLN A 169 22.30 -6.13 5.14
C GLN A 169 23.52 -7.06 5.09
N ASP A 170 24.04 -7.52 6.23
CA ASP A 170 25.16 -8.47 6.30
C ASP A 170 24.85 -9.80 5.60
N TYR A 171 23.58 -10.21 5.55
CA TYR A 171 23.13 -11.43 4.87
C TYR A 171 22.81 -11.25 3.38
N LEU A 172 22.73 -10.00 2.90
CA LEU A 172 22.39 -9.73 1.52
C LEU A 172 23.63 -9.76 0.61
N PRO A 173 23.46 -10.05 -0.70
CA PRO A 173 24.56 -9.98 -1.66
C PRO A 173 25.21 -8.60 -1.69
N PHE A 174 26.49 -8.57 -2.04
CA PHE A 174 27.22 -7.32 -2.20
C PHE A 174 26.51 -6.36 -3.16
N GLY A 175 26.39 -5.09 -2.77
CA GLY A 175 25.73 -4.06 -3.53
C GLY A 175 24.20 -4.02 -3.39
N ALA A 176 23.59 -5.01 -2.74
CA ALA A 176 22.14 -5.06 -2.57
C ALA A 176 21.59 -3.87 -1.77
N THR A 177 20.35 -3.54 -2.04
CA THR A 177 19.57 -2.55 -1.31
C THR A 177 18.39 -3.25 -0.65
N GLN A 178 18.23 -3.10 0.67
CA GLN A 178 17.01 -3.58 1.31
C GLN A 178 15.88 -2.57 1.16
N VAL A 179 14.69 -3.10 0.88
CA VAL A 179 13.41 -2.37 0.93
C VAL A 179 12.57 -2.99 2.02
N PRO A 180 12.72 -2.47 3.26
CA PRO A 180 12.04 -3.03 4.43
C PRO A 180 10.54 -2.84 4.31
N ILE A 181 9.79 -3.92 4.31
CA ILE A 181 8.34 -3.92 4.20
C ILE A 181 7.72 -3.74 5.58
N ILE A 182 6.85 -2.75 5.71
CA ILE A 182 6.03 -2.52 6.88
C ILE A 182 4.57 -2.69 6.46
N LEU A 183 3.87 -3.61 7.09
CA LEU A 183 2.45 -3.83 6.88
C LEU A 183 1.64 -3.14 7.98
N GLY A 184 0.40 -2.79 7.64
CA GLY A 184 -0.59 -2.30 8.58
C GLY A 184 -1.94 -2.92 8.27
N SER A 185 -2.67 -3.34 9.28
CA SER A 185 -4.03 -3.83 9.15
C SER A 185 -4.87 -3.40 10.34
N ASP A 186 -6.13 -3.10 10.05
CA ASP A 186 -7.12 -2.76 11.08
C ASP A 186 -8.52 -3.14 10.60
N LYS A 187 -9.18 -3.96 11.39
CA LYS A 187 -10.55 -4.41 11.12
C LYS A 187 -11.53 -3.36 11.63
N THR A 188 -12.12 -2.61 10.71
CA THR A 188 -12.96 -1.46 11.02
C THR A 188 -14.44 -1.72 10.65
N PRO A 189 -15.41 -1.44 11.55
CA PRO A 189 -16.82 -1.48 11.19
C PRO A 189 -17.17 -0.33 10.24
N VAL A 190 -17.78 -0.67 9.11
CA VAL A 190 -18.18 0.32 8.07
C VAL A 190 -19.53 0.97 8.40
N THR A 191 -20.41 0.22 9.08
CA THR A 191 -21.75 0.73 9.45
C THR A 191 -22.04 0.51 10.92
N ARG A 192 -22.59 1.53 11.58
CA ARG A 192 -23.02 1.46 13.00
C ARG A 192 -24.51 1.12 13.16
N LEU A 193 -25.32 1.30 12.14
CA LEU A 193 -26.79 1.27 12.24
C LEU A 193 -27.45 0.03 11.64
N ALA A 194 -26.84 -0.66 10.69
CA ALA A 194 -27.44 -1.84 10.09
C ALA A 194 -26.36 -2.79 9.51
N GLY A 195 -26.55 -4.08 9.76
CA GLY A 195 -25.85 -5.16 9.04
C GLY A 195 -24.47 -5.57 9.53
N GLY A 196 -23.83 -4.85 10.47
CA GLY A 196 -22.53 -5.24 11.03
C GLY A 196 -21.48 -5.48 9.95
N VAL A 197 -21.47 -4.67 8.88
CA VAL A 197 -20.49 -4.79 7.79
C VAL A 197 -19.15 -4.29 8.30
N GLU A 198 -18.15 -5.15 8.24
CA GLU A 198 -16.77 -4.86 8.61
C GLU A 198 -15.89 -4.85 7.36
N MET A 199 -14.91 -4.00 7.35
CA MET A 199 -13.87 -3.93 6.34
C MET A 199 -12.52 -4.21 7.00
N HIS A 200 -11.67 -4.99 6.33
CA HIS A 200 -10.36 -5.36 6.85
C HIS A 200 -9.29 -5.09 5.79
N PRO A 201 -8.86 -3.82 5.62
CA PRO A 201 -7.83 -3.44 4.68
C PRO A 201 -6.45 -3.87 5.16
N ILE A 202 -5.59 -4.23 4.21
CA ILE A 202 -4.16 -4.42 4.41
C ILE A 202 -3.42 -3.31 3.68
N PHE A 203 -2.60 -2.59 4.42
CA PHE A 203 -1.75 -1.52 3.89
C PHE A 203 -0.29 -1.97 3.87
N VAL A 204 0.47 -1.43 2.92
CA VAL A 204 1.92 -1.59 2.83
C VAL A 204 2.60 -0.22 2.74
N THR A 205 3.72 -0.11 3.40
CA THR A 205 4.70 0.97 3.22
C THR A 205 6.12 0.41 3.26
N ILE A 206 7.11 1.23 2.99
CA ILE A 206 8.53 0.84 3.00
C ILE A 206 9.32 1.65 4.03
N GLY A 207 10.23 0.98 4.72
CA GLY A 207 11.07 1.60 5.74
C GLY A 207 12.17 2.52 5.20
N ASN A 208 12.31 2.63 3.88
CA ASN A 208 13.21 3.58 3.24
C ASN A 208 12.72 5.04 3.35
N ILE A 209 11.40 5.26 3.39
CA ILE A 209 10.79 6.58 3.48
C ILE A 209 10.89 7.07 4.92
N ASP A 210 11.34 8.31 5.10
CA ASP A 210 11.43 8.96 6.41
C ASP A 210 10.08 8.90 7.16
N SER A 211 10.09 8.58 8.46
CA SER A 211 8.87 8.36 9.26
C SER A 211 7.97 9.59 9.30
N GLU A 212 8.54 10.79 9.37
CA GLU A 212 7.78 12.05 9.36
C GLU A 212 7.01 12.25 8.05
N VAL A 213 7.59 11.82 6.92
CA VAL A 213 6.95 11.88 5.60
C VAL A 213 5.92 10.75 5.46
N ARG A 214 6.28 9.54 5.91
CA ARG A 214 5.44 8.35 5.88
C ARG A 214 4.14 8.52 6.70
N SER A 215 4.18 9.30 7.78
CA SER A 215 3.02 9.58 8.63
C SER A 215 2.02 10.57 8.02
N LYS A 216 2.41 11.33 6.98
CA LYS A 216 1.55 12.32 6.34
C LYS A 216 0.58 11.64 5.37
N ALA A 217 -0.71 11.60 5.73
CA ALA A 217 -1.75 10.97 4.92
C ALA A 217 -1.85 11.53 3.49
N THR A 218 -1.61 12.84 3.32
CA THR A 218 -1.63 13.53 2.02
C THR A 218 -0.59 13.03 1.04
N LEU A 219 0.55 12.51 1.52
CA LEU A 219 1.63 11.97 0.70
C LEU A 219 1.39 10.50 0.30
N ARG A 220 0.37 9.86 0.89
CA ARG A 220 -0.06 8.50 0.55
C ARG A 220 1.09 7.48 0.52
N ALA A 221 2.04 7.58 1.45
CA ALA A 221 3.14 6.63 1.59
C ALA A 221 2.67 5.23 2.08
N TRP A 222 1.46 5.14 2.63
CA TRP A 222 0.76 3.90 2.89
C TRP A 222 -0.18 3.58 1.72
N ARG A 223 -0.06 2.39 1.16
CA ARG A 223 -0.87 1.92 0.02
C ARG A 223 -1.68 0.69 0.42
N CYS A 224 -3.00 0.74 0.22
CA CYS A 224 -3.85 -0.43 0.41
C CYS A 224 -3.54 -1.48 -0.66
N VAL A 225 -3.29 -2.74 -0.28
CA VAL A 225 -2.98 -3.85 -1.18
C VAL A 225 -4.06 -4.92 -1.23
N ALA A 226 -4.88 -5.02 -0.18
CA ALA A 226 -5.98 -5.97 -0.13
C ALA A 226 -7.09 -5.52 0.82
N TYR A 227 -8.29 -6.03 0.57
CA TYR A 227 -9.38 -6.07 1.52
C TYR A 227 -9.63 -7.53 1.88
N MET A 228 -9.25 -7.90 3.11
CA MET A 228 -9.39 -9.27 3.59
C MET A 228 -10.87 -9.63 3.77
N PRO A 229 -11.31 -10.80 3.30
CA PRO A 229 -12.70 -11.19 3.42
C PRO A 229 -13.06 -11.49 4.87
N VAL A 230 -14.11 -10.84 5.36
CA VAL A 230 -14.72 -11.11 6.67
C VAL A 230 -15.79 -12.16 6.48
N VAL A 231 -15.47 -13.42 6.82
CA VAL A 231 -16.28 -14.59 6.44
C VAL A 231 -16.96 -15.22 7.66
N LYS A 232 -18.21 -15.60 7.48
CA LYS A 232 -18.94 -16.45 8.41
C LYS A 232 -19.13 -17.85 7.79
N PHE A 233 -18.52 -18.87 8.42
CA PHE A 233 -18.67 -20.26 8.02
C PHE A 233 -19.92 -20.87 8.64
N ARG A 234 -20.54 -21.82 7.95
CA ARG A 234 -21.66 -22.63 8.46
C ARG A 234 -21.11 -23.85 9.21
N VAL A 235 -20.48 -23.60 10.36
CA VAL A 235 -19.84 -24.60 11.22
C VAL A 235 -20.14 -24.32 12.67
N HIS A 236 -19.81 -25.27 13.55
CA HIS A 236 -19.87 -25.05 15.00
C HIS A 236 -19.03 -23.82 15.40
N PRO A 237 -19.48 -23.00 16.37
CA PRO A 237 -18.78 -21.76 16.76
C PRO A 237 -17.29 -21.93 17.07
N ASP A 238 -16.89 -23.05 17.67
CA ASP A 238 -15.50 -23.35 18.05
C ASP A 238 -14.54 -23.41 16.86
N TYR A 239 -15.05 -23.72 15.66
CA TYR A 239 -14.24 -23.80 14.44
C TYR A 239 -14.15 -22.48 13.65
N GLN A 240 -14.97 -21.48 13.99
CA GLN A 240 -15.02 -20.21 13.26
C GLN A 240 -13.66 -19.51 13.24
N SER A 241 -13.05 -19.31 14.40
CA SER A 241 -11.78 -18.59 14.54
C SER A 241 -10.64 -19.30 13.80
N ILE A 242 -10.59 -20.63 13.87
CA ILE A 242 -9.57 -21.43 13.19
C ILE A 242 -9.69 -21.31 11.67
N LEU A 243 -10.93 -21.40 11.15
CA LEU A 243 -11.16 -21.28 9.71
C LEU A 243 -10.91 -19.85 9.20
N GLN A 244 -11.27 -18.83 9.99
CA GLN A 244 -10.98 -17.43 9.68
C GLN A 244 -9.47 -17.16 9.65
N ALA A 245 -8.72 -17.66 10.63
CA ALA A 245 -7.27 -17.53 10.66
C ALA A 245 -6.60 -18.22 9.45
N ARG A 246 -7.02 -19.45 9.13
CA ARG A 246 -6.52 -20.17 7.94
C ARG A 246 -6.81 -19.41 6.63
N LEU A 247 -8.01 -18.84 6.51
CA LEU A 247 -8.39 -18.03 5.37
C LEU A 247 -7.51 -16.79 5.26
N TRP A 248 -7.30 -16.09 6.38
CA TRP A 248 -6.45 -14.91 6.45
C TRP A 248 -5.03 -15.21 5.93
N HIS A 249 -4.38 -16.24 6.48
CA HIS A 249 -3.04 -16.65 6.03
C HIS A 249 -3.01 -17.03 4.55
N LYS A 250 -4.05 -17.72 4.06
CA LYS A 250 -4.13 -18.09 2.64
C LYS A 250 -4.29 -16.88 1.72
N CYS A 251 -5.05 -15.88 2.14
CA CYS A 251 -5.17 -14.60 1.41
C CYS A 251 -3.83 -13.85 1.42
N MET A 252 -3.14 -13.79 2.56
CA MET A 252 -1.80 -13.19 2.65
C MET A 252 -0.79 -13.90 1.73
N ASP A 253 -0.82 -15.23 1.66
CA ASP A 253 0.03 -15.99 0.73
C ASP A 253 -0.19 -15.58 -0.73
N LEU A 254 -1.42 -15.32 -1.11
CA LEU A 254 -1.78 -14.91 -2.48
C LEU A 254 -1.37 -13.47 -2.79
N VAL A 255 -1.69 -12.53 -1.90
CA VAL A 255 -1.40 -11.10 -2.07
C VAL A 255 0.11 -10.82 -2.11
N PHE A 256 0.88 -11.52 -1.28
CA PHE A 256 2.31 -11.29 -1.10
C PHE A 256 3.20 -12.32 -1.80
N ALA A 257 2.64 -13.17 -2.67
CA ALA A 257 3.39 -14.24 -3.34
C ALA A 257 4.66 -13.72 -4.04
N ASN A 258 4.53 -12.71 -4.90
CA ASN A 258 5.64 -12.14 -5.65
C ASN A 258 6.61 -11.35 -4.75
N LEU A 259 6.10 -10.71 -3.70
CA LEU A 259 6.94 -10.02 -2.73
C LEU A 259 7.83 -10.99 -1.94
N LYS A 260 7.32 -12.18 -1.60
CA LYS A 260 8.10 -13.26 -0.98
C LYS A 260 9.24 -13.74 -1.88
N VAL A 261 9.00 -13.84 -3.20
CA VAL A 261 10.06 -14.15 -4.18
C VAL A 261 11.11 -13.06 -4.18
N ALA A 262 10.71 -11.79 -4.24
CA ALA A 262 11.64 -10.66 -4.19
C ALA A 262 12.40 -10.55 -2.86
N ALA A 263 11.83 -11.04 -1.75
CA ALA A 263 12.52 -11.12 -0.47
C ALA A 263 13.63 -12.18 -0.47
N LYS A 264 13.43 -13.29 -1.20
CA LYS A 264 14.36 -14.42 -1.26
C LYS A 264 15.42 -14.26 -2.34
N ASP A 265 15.01 -13.96 -3.56
CA ASP A 265 15.84 -14.01 -4.76
C ASP A 265 16.29 -12.61 -5.22
N GLY A 266 15.70 -11.56 -4.64
CA GLY A 266 15.91 -10.18 -5.05
C GLY A 266 15.20 -9.84 -6.37
N CYS A 267 15.15 -8.55 -6.68
CA CYS A 267 14.71 -8.07 -7.98
C CYS A 267 15.31 -6.69 -8.28
N PHE A 268 15.29 -6.29 -9.55
CA PHE A 268 15.76 -4.96 -9.93
C PHE A 268 14.59 -3.97 -9.93
N MET A 269 14.79 -2.83 -9.26
CA MET A 269 13.82 -1.73 -9.23
C MET A 269 14.54 -0.39 -9.46
N PRO A 270 13.95 0.52 -10.24
CA PRO A 270 14.41 1.92 -10.28
C PRO A 270 14.01 2.62 -8.97
N ASP A 271 14.89 3.47 -8.46
CA ASP A 271 14.60 4.39 -7.38
C ASP A 271 13.94 5.69 -7.91
N PRO A 272 13.54 6.65 -7.04
CA PRO A 272 12.92 7.90 -7.48
C PRO A 272 13.79 8.72 -8.44
N SER A 273 15.12 8.61 -8.31
CA SER A 273 16.12 9.29 -9.15
C SER A 273 16.47 8.51 -10.42
N ARG A 274 15.70 7.45 -10.73
CA ARG A 274 15.88 6.55 -11.88
C ARG A 274 17.08 5.59 -11.80
N TYR A 275 17.79 5.51 -10.69
CA TYR A 275 18.87 4.52 -10.54
C TYR A 275 18.31 3.13 -10.28
N ILE A 276 18.74 2.14 -11.06
CA ILE A 276 18.36 0.74 -10.86
C ILE A 276 19.16 0.16 -9.70
N ARG A 277 18.45 -0.45 -8.75
CA ARG A 277 19.01 -1.13 -7.58
C ARG A 277 18.61 -2.59 -7.56
N HIS A 278 19.52 -3.46 -7.12
CA HIS A 278 19.19 -4.85 -6.79
C HIS A 278 18.59 -4.88 -5.39
N VAL A 279 17.29 -5.16 -5.30
CA VAL A 279 16.46 -4.94 -4.11
C VAL A 279 16.04 -6.26 -3.50
N PHE A 280 16.07 -6.33 -2.18
CA PHE A 280 15.47 -7.38 -1.36
C PHE A 280 14.39 -6.77 -0.45
N THR A 281 13.27 -7.47 -0.24
CA THR A 281 12.07 -6.94 0.41
C THR A 281 11.77 -7.67 1.74
N PRO A 282 12.63 -7.55 2.78
CA PRO A 282 12.36 -8.20 4.07
C PRO A 282 11.11 -7.61 4.73
N LEU A 283 10.24 -8.46 5.26
CA LEU A 283 9.17 -8.04 6.15
C LEU A 283 9.76 -7.72 7.53
N VAL A 284 9.64 -6.47 7.97
CA VAL A 284 10.28 -6.01 9.20
C VAL A 284 9.29 -5.63 10.30
N ALA A 285 8.06 -5.30 9.94
CA ALA A 285 7.00 -5.01 10.91
C ALA A 285 5.62 -5.27 10.32
N HIS A 286 4.67 -5.62 11.21
CA HIS A 286 3.24 -5.63 10.94
C HIS A 286 2.54 -4.89 12.08
N VAL A 287 1.95 -3.74 11.78
CA VAL A 287 1.23 -2.90 12.74
C VAL A 287 -0.23 -3.33 12.73
N CYS A 288 -0.70 -3.86 13.84
CA CYS A 288 -2.07 -4.31 14.03
C CYS A 288 -2.43 -4.33 15.52
N ASP A 289 -3.69 -4.55 15.84
CA ASP A 289 -4.12 -4.73 17.22
C ASP A 289 -3.63 -6.06 17.83
N LEU A 290 -3.66 -6.20 19.16
CA LEU A 290 -3.17 -7.39 19.85
C LEU A 290 -3.94 -8.66 19.46
N PRO A 291 -5.27 -8.69 19.31
CA PRO A 291 -5.99 -9.85 18.83
C PRO A 291 -5.55 -10.31 17.44
N GLU A 292 -5.32 -9.38 16.53
CA GLU A 292 -4.84 -9.71 15.19
C GLU A 292 -3.38 -10.17 15.23
N ALA A 293 -2.51 -9.52 16.00
CA ALA A 293 -1.12 -9.94 16.18
C ALA A 293 -1.02 -11.38 16.72
N THR A 294 -1.88 -11.76 17.64
CA THR A 294 -1.98 -13.13 18.18
C THR A 294 -2.39 -14.14 17.11
N MET A 295 -3.35 -13.77 16.26
CA MET A 295 -3.80 -14.58 15.12
C MET A 295 -2.69 -14.73 14.08
N ILE A 296 -1.98 -13.64 13.73
CA ILE A 296 -0.88 -13.63 12.76
C ILE A 296 0.27 -14.53 13.25
N ALA A 297 0.63 -14.42 14.52
CA ALA A 297 1.67 -15.26 15.13
C ALA A 297 1.26 -16.72 15.31
N ALA A 298 -0.03 -17.05 15.08
CA ALA A 298 -0.62 -18.37 15.27
C ALA A 298 -0.41 -18.93 16.70
N VAL A 299 -0.39 -18.05 17.70
CA VAL A 299 -0.26 -18.41 19.12
C VAL A 299 -1.63 -18.38 19.81
N SER A 300 -1.71 -18.99 21.00
CA SER A 300 -2.96 -19.02 21.75
C SER A 300 -3.34 -17.62 22.24
N LYS A 301 -4.64 -17.37 22.47
CA LYS A 301 -5.18 -16.06 22.89
C LYS A 301 -4.51 -15.46 24.15
N ASN A 302 -3.92 -16.33 24.96
CA ASN A 302 -3.30 -15.95 26.25
C ASN A 302 -1.76 -15.98 26.18
N SER A 303 -1.18 -16.06 24.98
CA SER A 303 0.27 -16.06 24.78
C SER A 303 0.71 -14.74 24.14
N SER A 304 1.94 -14.35 24.42
CA SER A 304 2.52 -13.16 23.77
C SER A 304 2.78 -13.45 22.29
N PRO A 305 2.39 -12.57 21.35
CA PRO A 305 2.78 -12.69 19.96
C PRO A 305 4.23 -12.25 19.69
N LEU A 306 4.92 -11.66 20.68
CA LEU A 306 6.26 -11.07 20.53
C LEU A 306 7.33 -11.78 21.35
N THR A 307 6.95 -12.45 22.43
CA THR A 307 7.89 -13.08 23.37
C THR A 307 7.42 -14.50 23.72
N MET A 308 8.27 -15.25 24.41
CA MET A 308 7.93 -16.57 24.96
C MET A 308 7.14 -16.48 26.28
N ALA A 309 6.78 -15.28 26.71
CA ALA A 309 6.07 -15.07 27.98
C ALA A 309 4.69 -15.76 27.98
N THR A 310 4.41 -16.45 29.08
CA THR A 310 3.10 -17.03 29.36
C THR A 310 2.17 -15.98 29.99
N ARG A 311 0.87 -16.29 30.12
CA ARG A 311 -0.14 -15.40 30.70
C ARG A 311 0.28 -14.85 32.10
N GLN A 312 0.99 -15.65 32.91
CA GLN A 312 1.42 -15.25 34.26
C GLN A 312 2.57 -14.27 34.26
N GLU A 313 3.27 -14.12 33.13
CA GLU A 313 4.45 -13.28 32.94
C GLU A 313 4.15 -11.99 32.18
N HIS A 314 2.89 -11.72 31.87
CA HIS A 314 2.49 -10.49 31.15
C HIS A 314 2.41 -9.23 32.03
N GLY A 315 2.74 -9.31 33.30
CA GLY A 315 2.73 -8.19 34.24
C GLY A 315 1.36 -7.90 34.81
#